data_ab47d6d67f31045f4177c1cfa82d1d22
#
_entry.id   ab47d6d67f31045f4177c1cfa82d1d22
#
_cell.length_a   1.000
_cell.length_b   1.000
_cell.length_c   1.000
_cell.angle_alpha   90.00
_cell.angle_beta   90.00
_cell.angle_gamma   90.00
#
_symmetry.space_group_name_H-M   'P 1'
#
loop_
_entity.id
_entity.type
_entity.pdbx_description
1 polymer ?
#
loop_
_entity_poly.entity_id
_entity_poly.type
_entity_poly.pdbx_seq_one_letter_code
_entity_poly.pdbx_strand_id
1 'polypeptide(L)'
;MSAMQRLRLACSVILSVAIGSACATPADRSVSLKLAGTSWQLVAIQSMDDAQGTTRVADPARFTLRFGVDGRAGLRLDCNRGSGSYEARPAGDGSSGSLTFGAIATTRALCPPPHLDERVARDLGHVRSYLLKDGRLFLSLMADGGIYEWHRQPD
;
A
#
# COMPACT_ATOMS: atom_id res chain seq x y z
N MET A 1 -10.65 15.09 -86.52
CA MET A 1 -9.36 14.44 -86.36
C MET A 1 -8.85 14.86 -84.99
N SER A 2 -8.94 14.10 -84.24
CA SER A 2 -8.87 13.43 -82.99
C SER A 2 -7.86 14.07 -82.01
N ALA A 3 -8.35 14.73 -81.02
CA ALA A 3 -7.59 15.12 -79.82
C ALA A 3 -7.77 14.07 -78.71
N MET A 4 -6.70 13.37 -78.45
CA MET A 4 -6.66 12.39 -77.36
C MET A 4 -6.42 13.13 -76.00
N GLN A 5 -7.42 13.13 -75.14
CA GLN A 5 -7.37 13.73 -73.84
C GLN A 5 -6.83 12.69 -72.83
N ARG A 6 -5.65 12.95 -72.34
CA ARG A 6 -5.03 12.07 -71.27
C ARG A 6 -5.55 12.47 -69.90
N LEU A 7 -6.38 11.63 -69.35
CA LEU A 7 -6.86 11.71 -68.01
C LEU A 7 -5.77 11.22 -67.03
N ARG A 8 -5.21 12.12 -66.22
CA ARG A 8 -4.29 11.77 -65.16
C ARG A 8 -5.09 11.46 -63.90
N LEU A 9 -5.12 10.18 -63.47
CA LEU A 9 -5.58 9.78 -62.17
C LEU A 9 -4.52 10.18 -61.13
N ALA A 10 -4.91 11.10 -60.21
CA ALA A 10 -4.14 11.39 -59.01
C ALA A 10 -4.56 10.37 -57.93
N CYS A 11 -3.65 9.52 -57.57
CA CYS A 11 -3.82 8.58 -56.50
C CYS A 11 -3.48 9.29 -55.16
N SER A 12 -4.50 9.72 -54.43
CA SER A 12 -4.34 10.27 -53.06
C SER A 12 -4.23 9.13 -52.08
N VAL A 13 -3.03 8.92 -51.57
CA VAL A 13 -2.77 8.01 -50.42
C VAL A 13 -3.17 8.73 -49.14
N ILE A 14 -4.30 8.32 -48.58
CA ILE A 14 -4.72 8.77 -47.22
C ILE A 14 -3.99 7.90 -46.21
N LEU A 15 -3.00 8.50 -45.54
CA LEU A 15 -2.29 7.87 -44.43
C LEU A 15 -3.15 7.98 -43.15
N SER A 16 -3.88 6.92 -42.81
CA SER A 16 -4.66 6.83 -41.58
C SER A 16 -3.74 6.58 -40.39
N VAL A 17 -3.48 7.61 -39.59
CA VAL A 17 -2.81 7.49 -38.30
C VAL A 17 -3.82 6.93 -37.31
N ALA A 18 -3.68 5.67 -36.94
CA ALA A 18 -4.43 5.05 -35.85
C ALA A 18 -3.85 5.53 -34.50
N ILE A 19 -4.53 6.48 -33.89
CA ILE A 19 -4.23 6.88 -32.48
C ILE A 19 -4.78 5.77 -31.59
N GLY A 20 -3.90 4.88 -31.14
CA GLY A 20 -4.21 3.88 -30.13
C GLY A 20 -4.44 4.55 -28.79
N SER A 21 -5.70 4.80 -28.41
CA SER A 21 -6.06 5.16 -27.03
C SER A 21 -5.81 3.95 -26.14
N ALA A 22 -4.72 3.97 -25.40
CA ALA A 22 -4.52 3.03 -24.30
C ALA A 22 -5.55 3.33 -23.21
N CYS A 23 -6.66 2.61 -23.23
CA CYS A 23 -7.61 2.58 -22.10
C CYS A 23 -6.88 1.94 -20.91
N ALA A 24 -6.37 2.77 -20.00
CA ALA A 24 -5.99 2.30 -18.68
C ALA A 24 -7.26 1.78 -17.98
N THR A 25 -7.31 0.50 -17.72
CA THR A 25 -8.44 -0.18 -17.08
C THR A 25 -8.64 0.35 -15.65
N PRO A 26 -9.86 0.77 -15.26
CA PRO A 26 -10.13 1.35 -13.94
C PRO A 26 -10.12 0.32 -12.80
N ALA A 27 -9.73 -0.93 -13.04
CA ALA A 27 -9.75 -2.01 -12.05
C ALA A 27 -8.77 -1.81 -10.88
N ASP A 28 -7.73 -0.97 -11.06
CA ASP A 28 -6.69 -0.80 -10.04
C ASP A 28 -7.06 0.23 -8.94
N ARG A 29 -8.08 1.05 -9.20
CA ARG A 29 -8.48 2.14 -8.29
C ARG A 29 -9.46 1.73 -7.18
N SER A 30 -10.30 0.72 -7.41
CA SER A 30 -11.39 0.36 -6.49
C SER A 30 -10.94 -0.43 -5.28
N VAL A 31 -9.75 -0.97 -5.31
CA VAL A 31 -9.27 -1.95 -4.33
C VAL A 31 -8.20 -1.36 -3.41
N SER A 32 -7.49 -0.33 -3.86
CA SER A 32 -6.72 0.55 -2.97
C SER A 32 -7.61 1.21 -1.90
N LEU A 33 -8.93 1.30 -2.15
CA LEU A 33 -9.91 1.92 -1.27
C LEU A 33 -10.19 1.15 0.03
N LYS A 34 -9.89 -0.15 0.15
CA LYS A 34 -10.14 -0.88 1.40
C LYS A 34 -9.16 -0.53 2.52
N LEU A 35 -7.95 -0.14 2.20
CA LEU A 35 -6.97 0.38 3.16
C LEU A 35 -6.97 1.91 3.18
N ALA A 36 -7.12 2.55 2.02
CA ALA A 36 -7.08 4.01 1.90
C ALA A 36 -8.18 4.68 2.74
N GLY A 37 -7.82 5.73 3.45
CA GLY A 37 -8.70 6.45 4.36
C GLY A 37 -8.95 5.76 5.70
N THR A 38 -8.20 4.69 6.03
CA THR A 38 -8.40 3.94 7.28
C THR A 38 -7.29 4.22 8.29
N SER A 39 -7.64 4.06 9.58
CA SER A 39 -6.71 4.22 10.70
C SER A 39 -6.76 2.99 11.60
N TRP A 40 -5.59 2.60 12.11
CA TRP A 40 -5.39 1.35 12.82
C TRP A 40 -4.51 1.55 14.04
N GLN A 41 -4.71 0.74 15.08
CA GLN A 41 -3.91 0.70 16.31
C GLN A 41 -3.26 -0.66 16.45
N LEU A 42 -1.94 -0.69 16.69
CA LEU A 42 -1.19 -1.92 16.88
C LEU A 42 -1.55 -2.55 18.24
N VAL A 43 -1.96 -3.81 18.23
CA VAL A 43 -2.36 -4.54 19.44
C VAL A 43 -1.43 -5.70 19.77
N ALA A 44 -0.84 -6.33 18.76
CA ALA A 44 0.08 -7.45 18.98
C ALA A 44 1.10 -7.59 17.84
N ILE A 45 2.24 -8.15 18.18
CA ILE A 45 3.30 -8.56 17.27
C ILE A 45 3.53 -10.05 17.51
N GLN A 46 3.20 -10.89 16.55
CA GLN A 46 3.40 -12.33 16.61
C GLN A 46 4.74 -12.65 15.94
N SER A 47 5.65 -13.25 16.68
CA SER A 47 6.88 -13.81 16.12
C SER A 47 6.56 -15.14 15.43
N MET A 48 7.29 -15.45 14.34
CA MET A 48 7.28 -16.82 13.79
C MET A 48 8.25 -17.75 14.53
N ASP A 49 9.06 -17.22 15.44
CA ASP A 49 9.87 -17.99 16.37
C ASP A 49 9.03 -18.30 17.62
N ASP A 50 8.75 -19.57 17.86
CA ASP A 50 7.95 -20.04 18.99
C ASP A 50 8.54 -19.61 20.35
N ALA A 51 9.87 -19.46 20.43
CA ALA A 51 10.54 -19.02 21.65
C ALA A 51 10.25 -17.56 22.00
N GLN A 52 9.96 -16.71 20.99
CA GLN A 52 9.63 -15.29 21.18
C GLN A 52 8.14 -15.04 21.39
N GLY A 53 7.28 -15.92 20.86
CA GLY A 53 5.84 -15.88 21.03
C GLY A 53 5.19 -14.58 20.53
N THR A 54 4.20 -14.10 21.29
CA THR A 54 3.43 -12.89 20.95
C THR A 54 3.73 -11.77 21.93
N THR A 55 4.18 -10.62 21.43
CA THR A 55 4.32 -9.38 22.18
C THR A 55 3.02 -8.59 22.09
N ARG A 56 2.35 -8.34 23.22
CA ARG A 56 1.17 -7.47 23.29
C ARG A 56 1.61 -6.02 23.51
N VAL A 57 0.93 -5.09 22.83
CA VAL A 57 1.18 -3.65 22.99
C VAL A 57 0.34 -3.15 24.17
N ALA A 58 1.00 -2.63 25.20
CA ALA A 58 0.33 -2.20 26.42
C ALA A 58 -0.61 -1.00 26.19
N ASP A 59 -0.22 -0.06 25.34
CA ASP A 59 -1.04 1.10 24.97
C ASP A 59 -1.11 1.21 23.44
N PRO A 60 -2.12 0.59 22.80
CA PRO A 60 -2.32 0.65 21.36
C PRO A 60 -2.51 2.08 20.81
N ALA A 61 -3.02 3.02 21.61
CA ALA A 61 -3.22 4.40 21.16
C ALA A 61 -1.91 5.14 20.86
N ARG A 62 -0.80 4.63 21.38
CA ARG A 62 0.55 5.17 21.10
C ARG A 62 1.17 4.65 19.81
N PHE A 63 0.59 3.60 19.19
CA PHE A 63 1.07 2.98 17.97
C PHE A 63 -0.05 2.95 16.94
N THR A 64 -0.08 3.96 16.07
CA THR A 64 -1.13 4.07 15.04
C THR A 64 -0.55 4.09 13.64
N LEU A 65 -1.30 3.52 12.70
CA LEU A 65 -1.01 3.52 11.27
C LEU A 65 -2.23 4.04 10.53
N ARG A 66 -2.07 5.11 9.77
CA ARG A 66 -3.09 5.67 8.90
C ARG A 66 -2.69 5.51 7.45
N PHE A 67 -3.61 4.99 6.65
CA PHE A 67 -3.48 4.94 5.20
C PHE A 67 -4.20 6.13 4.59
N GLY A 68 -3.45 7.10 4.05
CA GLY A 68 -4.03 8.23 3.33
C GLY A 68 -4.57 7.81 1.97
N VAL A 69 -5.56 8.53 1.47
CA VAL A 69 -6.12 8.33 0.12
C VAL A 69 -5.15 8.73 -0.99
N ASP A 70 -4.10 9.44 -0.65
CA ASP A 70 -3.01 9.93 -1.50
C ASP A 70 -1.83 8.94 -1.63
N GLY A 71 -1.96 7.72 -1.09
CA GLY A 71 -0.89 6.71 -1.09
C GLY A 71 0.20 6.96 -0.04
N ARG A 72 -0.06 7.83 0.93
CA ARG A 72 0.86 8.09 2.04
C ARG A 72 0.39 7.41 3.32
N ALA A 73 1.34 6.83 4.03
CA ALA A 73 1.12 6.30 5.37
C ALA A 73 1.60 7.31 6.41
N GLY A 74 0.76 7.57 7.41
CA GLY A 74 1.11 8.33 8.61
C GLY A 74 1.22 7.40 9.81
N LEU A 75 2.20 7.63 10.67
CA LEU A 75 2.53 6.76 11.79
C LEU A 75 2.64 7.56 13.08
N ARG A 76 2.11 7.01 14.14
CA ARG A 76 2.51 7.30 15.51
C ARG A 76 3.23 6.07 16.06
N LEU A 77 4.42 6.26 16.53
CA LEU A 77 5.29 5.21 17.03
C LEU A 77 5.75 5.61 18.43
N ASP A 78 4.87 5.40 19.40
CA ASP A 78 5.05 5.83 20.77
C ASP A 78 5.20 7.36 20.89
N CYS A 79 6.37 7.87 21.27
CA CYS A 79 6.69 9.29 21.33
C CYS A 79 7.15 9.84 19.97
N ASN A 80 7.42 8.97 19.00
CA ASN A 80 7.84 9.34 17.66
C ASN A 80 6.67 9.41 16.64
N ARG A 81 6.89 10.13 15.55
CA ARG A 81 5.99 10.21 14.41
C ARG A 81 6.74 9.81 13.16
N GLY A 82 6.02 9.18 12.23
CA GLY A 82 6.61 8.77 10.96
C GLY A 82 5.68 9.01 9.80
N SER A 83 6.24 9.02 8.60
CA SER A 83 5.49 9.03 7.36
C SER A 83 6.30 8.40 6.24
N GLY A 84 5.59 7.79 5.29
CA GLY A 84 6.18 7.19 4.09
C GLY A 84 5.12 7.03 3.02
N SER A 85 5.49 6.49 1.87
CA SER A 85 4.52 6.01 0.88
C SER A 85 4.11 4.57 1.19
N TYR A 86 2.97 4.15 0.66
CA TYR A 86 2.60 2.74 0.61
C TYR A 86 2.01 2.39 -0.76
N GLU A 87 2.16 1.13 -1.14
CA GLU A 87 1.54 0.56 -2.32
C GLU A 87 0.82 -0.73 -1.92
N ALA A 88 -0.48 -0.79 -2.20
CA ALA A 88 -1.30 -1.96 -1.95
C ALA A 88 -1.86 -2.49 -3.27
N ARG A 89 -1.71 -3.80 -3.49
CA ARG A 89 -2.28 -4.51 -4.64
C ARG A 89 -3.16 -5.64 -4.12
N PRO A 90 -4.46 -5.42 -4.13
CA PRO A 90 -5.38 -6.39 -3.59
C PRO A 90 -5.53 -7.63 -4.46
N ALA A 91 -5.91 -8.73 -3.84
CA ALA A 91 -6.26 -9.99 -4.47
C ALA A 91 -7.74 -10.31 -4.22
N GLY A 92 -8.39 -10.98 -5.17
CA GLY A 92 -9.76 -11.44 -5.04
C GLY A 92 -10.75 -10.32 -4.69
N ASP A 93 -11.43 -10.46 -3.57
CA ASP A 93 -12.41 -9.50 -3.04
C ASP A 93 -11.78 -8.27 -2.36
N GLY A 94 -10.44 -8.22 -2.33
CA GLY A 94 -9.65 -7.16 -1.71
C GLY A 94 -9.53 -7.24 -0.19
N SER A 95 -9.97 -8.33 0.43
CA SER A 95 -9.73 -8.57 1.86
C SER A 95 -8.28 -8.93 2.15
N SER A 96 -7.51 -9.29 1.13
CA SER A 96 -6.07 -9.55 1.21
C SER A 96 -5.33 -9.02 -0.01
N GLY A 97 -4.02 -9.00 0.05
CA GLY A 97 -3.20 -8.61 -1.09
C GLY A 97 -1.75 -8.33 -0.70
N SER A 98 -0.96 -7.90 -1.69
CA SER A 98 0.37 -7.38 -1.40
C SER A 98 0.30 -5.98 -0.84
N LEU A 99 1.20 -5.67 0.07
CA LEU A 99 1.39 -4.34 0.66
C LEU A 99 2.87 -4.11 0.89
N THR A 100 3.37 -2.98 0.43
CA THR A 100 4.74 -2.54 0.70
C THR A 100 4.74 -1.09 1.17
N PHE A 101 5.68 -0.76 2.03
CA PHE A 101 5.96 0.62 2.41
C PHE A 101 7.25 1.06 1.73
N GLY A 102 7.28 2.29 1.23
CA GLY A 102 8.50 2.96 0.83
C GLY A 102 9.33 3.37 2.05
N ALA A 103 10.35 4.18 1.82
CA ALA A 103 11.15 4.70 2.92
C ALA A 103 10.28 5.46 3.94
N ILE A 104 10.34 5.04 5.20
CA ILE A 104 9.64 5.66 6.31
C ILE A 104 10.60 6.61 7.01
N ALA A 105 10.30 7.91 6.96
CA ALA A 105 11.00 8.92 7.75
C ALA A 105 10.34 9.01 9.13
N THR A 106 11.15 9.01 10.19
CA THR A 106 10.66 9.12 11.57
C THR A 106 11.40 10.22 12.34
N THR A 107 10.72 10.83 13.30
CA THR A 107 11.41 11.59 14.36
C THR A 107 12.21 10.60 15.22
N ARG A 108 13.20 11.11 15.96
CA ARG A 108 14.10 10.28 16.78
C ARG A 108 14.20 10.81 18.21
N ALA A 109 13.05 10.98 18.85
CA ALA A 109 13.04 11.20 20.30
C ALA A 109 13.33 9.87 21.01
N LEU A 110 14.02 9.91 22.12
CA LEU A 110 14.23 8.74 22.97
C LEU A 110 12.92 8.43 23.70
N CYS A 111 12.25 7.37 23.27
CA CYS A 111 11.04 6.89 23.93
C CYS A 111 11.36 6.04 25.16
N PRO A 112 10.45 5.96 26.16
CA PRO A 112 10.61 5.04 27.28
C PRO A 112 10.65 3.57 26.82
N PRO A 113 11.33 2.68 27.57
CA PRO A 113 11.25 1.24 27.31
C PRO A 113 9.80 0.75 27.21
N PRO A 114 9.53 -0.28 26.38
CA PRO A 114 10.44 -1.25 25.76
C PRO A 114 10.97 -0.90 24.36
N HIS A 115 10.97 0.38 23.92
CA HIS A 115 11.51 0.84 22.62
C HIS A 115 10.89 0.13 21.39
N LEU A 116 9.59 -0.14 21.44
CA LEU A 116 8.86 -0.78 20.33
C LEU A 116 8.78 0.13 19.09
N ASP A 117 8.95 1.44 19.25
CA ASP A 117 8.95 2.43 18.18
C ASP A 117 10.00 2.14 17.11
N GLU A 118 11.25 1.84 17.52
CA GLU A 118 12.33 1.49 16.61
C GLU A 118 12.07 0.16 15.88
N ARG A 119 11.57 -0.84 16.63
CA ARG A 119 11.22 -2.14 16.07
C ARG A 119 10.14 -2.00 15.01
N VAL A 120 9.02 -1.34 15.35
CA VAL A 120 7.89 -1.17 14.42
C VAL A 120 8.31 -0.36 13.18
N ALA A 121 9.06 0.73 13.35
CA ALA A 121 9.54 1.55 12.24
C ALA A 121 10.40 0.74 11.25
N ARG A 122 11.31 -0.07 11.76
CA ARG A 122 12.16 -0.92 10.94
C ARG A 122 11.37 -2.02 10.24
N ASP A 123 10.51 -2.71 10.99
CA ASP A 123 9.82 -3.90 10.52
C ASP A 123 8.75 -3.57 9.49
N LEU A 124 8.13 -2.38 9.51
CA LEU A 124 7.21 -1.94 8.46
C LEU A 124 7.84 -1.91 7.07
N GLY A 125 9.14 -1.65 6.95
CA GLY A 125 9.87 -1.75 5.67
C GLY A 125 9.94 -3.18 5.11
N HIS A 126 9.66 -4.17 5.93
CA HIS A 126 9.69 -5.59 5.57
C HIS A 126 8.30 -6.19 5.32
N VAL A 127 7.23 -5.41 5.42
CA VAL A 127 5.86 -5.86 5.11
C VAL A 127 5.77 -6.27 3.64
N ARG A 128 5.06 -7.38 3.37
CA ARG A 128 4.84 -7.91 2.01
C ARG A 128 3.37 -8.16 1.69
N SER A 129 2.55 -8.42 2.70
CA SER A 129 1.14 -8.67 2.47
C SER A 129 0.28 -8.15 3.61
N TYR A 130 -1.00 -8.00 3.31
CA TYR A 130 -2.02 -7.66 4.28
C TYR A 130 -3.20 -8.64 4.20
N LEU A 131 -3.89 -8.80 5.33
CA LEU A 131 -5.17 -9.49 5.43
C LEU A 131 -6.11 -8.66 6.32
N LEU A 132 -7.30 -8.36 5.79
CA LEU A 132 -8.42 -7.79 6.55
C LEU A 132 -9.38 -8.91 6.93
N LYS A 133 -9.52 -9.18 8.22
CA LYS A 133 -10.39 -10.22 8.73
C LYS A 133 -11.01 -9.79 10.06
N ASP A 134 -12.31 -9.95 10.21
CA ASP A 134 -13.06 -9.68 11.45
C ASP A 134 -12.79 -8.27 12.03
N GLY A 135 -12.74 -7.25 11.15
CA GLY A 135 -12.46 -5.86 11.55
C GLY A 135 -11.01 -5.58 11.98
N ARG A 136 -10.10 -6.53 11.74
CA ARG A 136 -8.67 -6.44 12.05
C ARG A 136 -7.86 -6.39 10.77
N LEU A 137 -6.69 -5.79 10.88
CA LEU A 137 -5.67 -5.78 9.83
C LEU A 137 -4.45 -6.57 10.32
N PHE A 138 -4.04 -7.54 9.54
CA PHE A 138 -2.82 -8.31 9.75
C PHE A 138 -1.81 -7.95 8.67
N LEU A 139 -0.62 -7.54 9.08
CA LEU A 139 0.50 -7.25 8.20
C LEU A 139 1.55 -8.34 8.36
N SER A 140 1.82 -9.09 7.29
CA SER A 140 2.84 -10.13 7.30
C SER A 140 4.15 -9.61 6.75
N LEU A 141 5.24 -9.91 7.45
CA LEU A 141 6.58 -9.53 7.08
C LEU A 141 7.22 -10.60 6.18
N MET A 142 8.21 -10.20 5.42
CA MET A 142 9.03 -11.13 4.63
C MET A 142 9.86 -12.06 5.51
N ALA A 143 10.25 -13.21 4.95
CA ALA A 143 11.23 -14.13 5.55
C ALA A 143 10.91 -14.48 7.01
N ASP A 144 9.67 -14.87 7.27
CA ASP A 144 9.20 -15.28 8.60
C ASP A 144 9.40 -14.22 9.70
N GLY A 145 9.42 -12.94 9.31
CA GLY A 145 9.62 -11.81 10.23
C GLY A 145 8.47 -11.58 11.21
N GLY A 146 7.35 -12.33 11.04
CA GLY A 146 6.22 -12.26 11.94
C GLY A 146 4.98 -11.56 11.34
N ILE A 147 3.97 -11.41 12.19
CA ILE A 147 2.68 -10.80 11.86
C ILE A 147 2.37 -9.69 12.86
N TYR A 148 2.01 -8.54 12.35
CA TYR A 148 1.56 -7.38 13.11
C TYR A 148 0.04 -7.33 13.06
N GLU A 149 -0.61 -7.44 14.22
CA GLU A 149 -2.06 -7.36 14.35
C GLU A 149 -2.49 -5.96 14.77
N TRP A 150 -3.40 -5.37 13.99
CA TRP A 150 -3.92 -4.03 14.17
C TRP A 150 -5.44 -4.07 14.29
N HIS A 151 -5.99 -3.30 15.23
CA HIS A 151 -7.43 -3.07 15.34
C HIS A 151 -7.80 -1.74 14.70
N ARG A 152 -8.97 -1.70 14.09
CA ARG A 152 -9.47 -0.47 13.47
C ARG A 152 -9.67 0.59 14.55
N GLN A 153 -9.15 1.78 14.29
CA GLN A 153 -9.42 2.94 15.12
C GLN A 153 -10.81 3.46 14.76
N PRO A 154 -11.69 3.75 15.74
CA PRO A 154 -12.94 4.45 15.47
C PRO A 154 -12.65 5.82 14.85
N ASP A 155 -13.50 6.21 13.90
CA ASP A 155 -13.47 7.54 13.30
C ASP A 155 -13.87 8.59 14.31
#